data_de401f3c385c18e845bfe58086f60636
#
_entry.id   de401f3c385c18e845bfe58086f60636
#
_cell.length_a   1.000
_cell.length_b   1.000
_cell.length_c   1.000
_cell.angle_alpha   90.00
_cell.angle_beta   90.00
_cell.angle_gamma   90.00
#
_symmetry.space_group_name_H-M   'P 1'
#
loop_
_entity.id
_entity.type
_entity.pdbx_description
1 polymer ?
#
loop_
_entity_poly.entity_id
_entity_poly.type
_entity_poly.pdbx_seq_one_letter_code
_entity_poly.pdbx_strand_id
1 'polypeptide(L)'
;MSLIARKELEKEQRRNDILNAAEKLFFSKGYENVSLKDIAKEVKLGRSTLYLYFENKEELFFAIVLRGTRILYKMVNYEVKKGKSSFSKLAGFRKAYYDFAKEYSEYLRAYNYLLSGRFDLTSIEPAEYKIFPSSDSKLYPEYKKKFEEIYLKNLEKGIVPDFPIPKFTISEYLNEILVLRREMLNIFRNAVEQGKNEGIVRPDVNSVEVTVLQTLIANSIDNLPPDLKDLLESQNINQEEFLRDVGELMGNMISNRNNIKKNG
;
A
#
# COMPACT_ATOMS: atom_id res chain seq x y z
N MET A 1 -33.57 -6.37 17.06
CA MET A 1 -32.36 -5.50 17.00
C MET A 1 -32.47 -4.48 18.11
N SER A 2 -31.51 -4.39 19.02
CA SER A 2 -31.57 -3.46 20.15
C SER A 2 -31.45 -2.00 19.66
N LEU A 3 -31.99 -1.04 20.44
CA LEU A 3 -31.87 0.40 20.16
C LEU A 3 -30.39 0.84 20.04
N ILE A 4 -29.50 0.21 20.80
CA ILE A 4 -28.06 0.46 20.77
C ILE A 4 -27.48 -0.01 19.43
N ALA A 5 -27.77 -1.23 19.00
CA ALA A 5 -27.29 -1.76 17.72
C ALA A 5 -27.78 -0.94 16.52
N ARG A 6 -28.99 -0.38 16.58
CA ARG A 6 -29.51 0.50 15.54
C ARG A 6 -28.76 1.83 15.49
N LYS A 7 -28.47 2.45 16.61
CA LYS A 7 -27.70 3.70 16.68
C LYS A 7 -26.27 3.54 16.17
N GLU A 8 -25.62 2.42 16.50
CA GLU A 8 -24.28 2.10 15.98
C GLU A 8 -24.30 1.93 14.46
N LEU A 9 -25.30 1.21 13.92
CA LEU A 9 -25.44 1.05 12.47
C LEU A 9 -25.67 2.39 11.76
N GLU A 10 -26.54 3.26 12.30
CA GLU A 10 -26.79 4.60 11.76
C GLU A 10 -25.52 5.48 11.80
N LYS A 11 -24.72 5.36 12.86
CA LYS A 11 -23.43 6.06 12.98
C LYS A 11 -22.41 5.57 11.95
N GLU A 12 -22.31 4.28 11.78
CA GLU A 12 -21.41 3.67 10.79
C GLU A 12 -21.84 4.03 9.36
N GLN A 13 -23.13 3.98 9.05
CA GLN A 13 -23.63 4.41 7.74
C GLN A 13 -23.27 5.87 7.47
N ARG A 14 -23.48 6.76 8.42
CA ARG A 14 -23.15 8.19 8.27
C ARG A 14 -21.65 8.42 8.09
N ARG A 15 -20.83 7.66 8.80
CA ARG A 15 -19.38 7.69 8.64
C ARG A 15 -18.96 7.28 7.21
N ASN A 16 -19.59 6.24 6.68
CA ASN A 16 -19.36 5.78 5.31
C ASN A 16 -19.83 6.80 4.26
N ASP A 17 -20.95 7.47 4.48
CA ASP A 17 -21.44 8.54 3.60
C ASP A 17 -20.44 9.71 3.53
N ILE A 18 -19.86 10.10 4.68
CA ILE A 18 -18.81 11.14 4.75
C ILE A 18 -17.57 10.69 3.98
N LEU A 19 -17.12 9.46 4.20
CA LEU A 19 -15.95 8.92 3.48
C LEU A 19 -16.16 8.88 1.97
N ASN A 20 -17.32 8.44 1.51
CA ASN A 20 -17.64 8.36 0.08
C ASN A 20 -17.68 9.75 -0.58
N ALA A 21 -18.22 10.75 0.12
CA ALA A 21 -18.24 12.12 -0.37
C ALA A 21 -16.84 12.73 -0.41
N ALA A 22 -16.02 12.49 0.62
CA ALA A 22 -14.63 12.95 0.68
C ALA A 22 -13.78 12.30 -0.42
N GLU A 23 -13.95 10.98 -0.64
CA GLU A 23 -13.30 10.21 -1.70
C GLU A 23 -13.58 10.82 -3.08
N LYS A 24 -14.86 11.04 -3.40
CA LYS A 24 -15.27 11.66 -4.65
C LYS A 24 -14.64 13.05 -4.85
N LEU A 25 -14.63 13.87 -3.80
CA LEU A 25 -14.05 15.22 -3.86
C LEU A 25 -12.52 15.18 -4.00
N PHE A 26 -11.81 14.35 -3.23
CA PHE A 26 -10.36 14.23 -3.33
C PHE A 26 -9.93 13.68 -4.69
N PHE A 27 -10.65 12.71 -5.23
CA PHE A 27 -10.34 12.14 -6.55
C PHE A 27 -10.58 13.14 -7.68
N SER A 28 -11.64 13.95 -7.59
CA SER A 28 -11.97 14.92 -8.65
C SER A 28 -11.18 16.23 -8.59
N LYS A 29 -10.79 16.70 -7.38
CA LYS A 29 -10.17 18.03 -7.19
C LYS A 29 -8.76 17.97 -6.64
N GLY A 30 -8.30 16.80 -6.19
CA GLY A 30 -7.05 16.63 -5.43
C GLY A 30 -7.20 17.04 -3.96
N TYR A 31 -6.31 16.47 -3.13
CA TYR A 31 -6.32 16.68 -1.68
C TYR A 31 -6.25 18.16 -1.30
N GLU A 32 -5.35 18.94 -1.91
CA GLU A 32 -5.09 20.33 -1.53
C GLU A 32 -6.32 21.23 -1.72
N ASN A 33 -7.10 20.97 -2.77
CA ASN A 33 -8.20 21.83 -3.20
C ASN A 33 -9.55 21.51 -2.53
N VAL A 34 -9.57 20.61 -1.55
CA VAL A 34 -10.77 20.20 -0.83
C VAL A 34 -10.65 20.59 0.64
N SER A 35 -11.67 21.23 1.19
CA SER A 35 -11.78 21.54 2.60
C SER A 35 -12.84 20.68 3.30
N LEU A 36 -12.76 20.57 4.65
CA LEU A 36 -13.81 19.92 5.43
C LEU A 36 -15.18 20.61 5.25
N LYS A 37 -15.21 21.90 4.92
CA LYS A 37 -16.44 22.63 4.62
C LYS A 37 -17.09 22.12 3.33
N ASP A 38 -16.29 21.82 2.30
CA ASP A 38 -16.80 21.29 1.04
C ASP A 38 -17.39 19.90 1.23
N ILE A 39 -16.71 19.05 2.02
CA ILE A 39 -17.19 17.73 2.37
C ILE A 39 -18.50 17.79 3.16
N ALA A 40 -18.56 18.66 4.20
CA ALA A 40 -19.77 18.85 5.00
C ALA A 40 -20.97 19.30 4.16
N LYS A 41 -20.73 20.20 3.18
CA LYS A 41 -21.75 20.65 2.22
C LYS A 41 -22.25 19.51 1.33
N GLU A 42 -21.35 18.66 0.83
CA GLU A 42 -21.69 17.52 -0.04
C GLU A 42 -22.61 16.52 0.68
N VAL A 43 -22.31 16.22 1.95
CA VAL A 43 -23.15 15.31 2.77
C VAL A 43 -24.31 15.99 3.50
N LYS A 44 -24.53 17.28 3.27
CA LYS A 44 -25.57 18.09 3.93
C LYS A 44 -25.50 18.05 5.45
N LEU A 45 -24.31 18.06 6.01
CA LEU A 45 -24.04 18.09 7.45
C LEU A 45 -23.48 19.43 7.90
N GLY A 46 -23.73 19.76 9.17
CA GLY A 46 -22.99 20.84 9.84
C GLY A 46 -21.50 20.46 10.04
N ARG A 47 -20.61 21.46 9.98
CA ARG A 47 -19.17 21.24 10.18
C ARG A 47 -18.86 20.60 11.54
N SER A 48 -19.57 21.00 12.59
CA SER A 48 -19.44 20.41 13.94
C SER A 48 -19.80 18.93 13.97
N THR A 49 -20.81 18.53 13.20
CA THR A 49 -21.21 17.12 13.06
C THR A 49 -20.13 16.29 12.38
N LEU A 50 -19.43 16.83 11.39
CA LEU A 50 -18.36 16.14 10.69
C LEU A 50 -17.19 15.83 11.63
N TYR A 51 -16.82 16.76 12.52
CA TYR A 51 -15.78 16.55 13.52
C TYR A 51 -16.09 15.45 14.55
N LEU A 52 -17.36 15.04 14.70
CA LEU A 52 -17.71 13.89 15.54
C LEU A 52 -17.29 12.54 14.92
N TYR A 53 -17.00 12.53 13.62
CA TYR A 53 -16.62 11.33 12.86
C TYR A 53 -15.15 11.31 12.46
N PHE A 54 -14.58 12.46 12.15
CA PHE A 54 -13.18 12.60 11.73
C PHE A 54 -12.57 13.86 12.34
N GLU A 55 -11.46 13.68 13.01
CA GLU A 55 -10.79 14.73 13.76
C GLU A 55 -10.29 15.86 12.86
N ASN A 56 -9.77 15.52 11.69
CA ASN A 56 -9.21 16.47 10.74
C ASN A 56 -9.31 15.94 9.30
N LYS A 57 -8.81 16.74 8.34
CA LYS A 57 -8.81 16.39 6.91
C LYS A 57 -7.86 15.24 6.59
N GLU A 58 -6.75 15.18 7.30
CA GLU A 58 -5.73 14.14 7.16
C GLU A 58 -6.31 12.77 7.50
N GLU A 59 -7.05 12.65 8.62
CA GLU A 59 -7.71 11.39 9.02
C GLU A 59 -8.69 10.88 7.96
N LEU A 60 -9.47 11.78 7.36
CA LEU A 60 -10.33 11.43 6.23
C LEU A 60 -9.54 10.91 5.03
N PHE A 61 -8.45 11.59 4.72
CA PHE A 61 -7.58 11.21 3.60
C PHE A 61 -6.90 9.85 3.85
N PHE A 62 -6.37 9.65 5.06
CA PHE A 62 -5.76 8.37 5.44
C PHE A 62 -6.77 7.22 5.39
N ALA A 63 -8.01 7.44 5.83
CA ALA A 63 -9.06 6.42 5.74
C ALA A 63 -9.36 6.02 4.28
N ILE A 64 -9.33 6.98 3.34
CA ILE A 64 -9.52 6.72 1.90
C ILE A 64 -8.31 5.98 1.32
N VAL A 65 -7.09 6.44 1.63
CA VAL A 65 -5.85 5.74 1.19
C VAL A 65 -5.83 4.31 1.73
N LEU A 66 -6.27 4.09 2.96
CA LEU A 66 -6.35 2.75 3.55
C LEU A 66 -7.30 1.83 2.78
N ARG A 67 -8.46 2.34 2.31
CA ARG A 67 -9.35 1.54 1.44
C ARG A 67 -8.59 1.01 0.22
N GLY A 68 -7.88 1.87 -0.50
CA GLY A 68 -7.07 1.48 -1.65
C GLY A 68 -5.95 0.53 -1.28
N THR A 69 -5.24 0.80 -0.17
CA THR A 69 -4.14 -0.05 0.30
C THR A 69 -4.61 -1.46 0.65
N ARG A 70 -5.80 -1.60 1.28
CA ARG A 70 -6.41 -2.91 1.58
C ARG A 70 -6.78 -3.68 0.30
N ILE A 71 -7.26 -2.99 -0.74
CA ILE A 71 -7.54 -3.60 -2.05
C ILE A 71 -6.25 -4.12 -2.67
N LEU A 72 -5.22 -3.27 -2.77
CA LEU A 72 -3.91 -3.64 -3.32
C LEU A 72 -3.30 -4.82 -2.57
N TYR A 73 -3.31 -4.78 -1.24
CA TYR A 73 -2.81 -5.87 -0.39
C TYR A 73 -3.52 -7.21 -0.67
N LYS A 74 -4.84 -7.19 -0.82
CA LYS A 74 -5.62 -8.39 -1.17
C LYS A 74 -5.25 -8.91 -2.56
N MET A 75 -5.09 -8.03 -3.55
CA MET A 75 -4.70 -8.39 -4.91
C MET A 75 -3.29 -9.01 -4.93
N VAL A 76 -2.33 -8.40 -4.24
CA VAL A 76 -0.97 -8.93 -4.10
C VAL A 76 -0.97 -10.31 -3.47
N ASN A 77 -1.65 -10.47 -2.33
CA ASN A 77 -1.74 -11.77 -1.67
C ASN A 77 -2.38 -12.85 -2.54
N TYR A 78 -3.43 -12.49 -3.26
CA TYR A 78 -4.14 -13.43 -4.15
C TYR A 78 -3.24 -13.89 -5.31
N GLU A 79 -2.60 -12.96 -6.02
CA GLU A 79 -1.76 -13.30 -7.17
C GLU A 79 -0.48 -14.04 -6.75
N VAL A 80 0.16 -13.62 -5.66
CA VAL A 80 1.38 -14.28 -5.18
C VAL A 80 1.12 -15.69 -4.65
N LYS A 81 -0.01 -15.92 -3.97
CA LYS A 81 -0.40 -17.27 -3.49
C LYS A 81 -0.62 -18.28 -4.60
N LYS A 82 -0.97 -17.86 -5.81
CA LYS A 82 -1.08 -18.75 -6.97
C LYS A 82 0.28 -19.27 -7.44
N GLY A 83 1.35 -18.50 -7.21
CA GLY A 83 2.69 -18.82 -7.66
C GLY A 83 3.31 -19.94 -6.82
N LYS A 84 3.81 -21.00 -7.48
CA LYS A 84 4.53 -22.12 -6.82
C LYS A 84 6.04 -21.84 -6.74
N SER A 85 6.62 -21.23 -7.77
CA SER A 85 8.04 -20.86 -7.84
C SER A 85 8.23 -19.38 -7.47
N SER A 86 9.46 -19.01 -7.11
CA SER A 86 9.84 -17.61 -6.89
C SER A 86 9.51 -16.73 -8.09
N PHE A 87 9.82 -17.19 -9.30
CA PHE A 87 9.54 -16.45 -10.53
C PHE A 87 8.04 -16.17 -10.70
N SER A 88 7.19 -17.17 -10.52
CA SER A 88 5.73 -17.00 -10.61
C SER A 88 5.17 -16.07 -9.51
N LYS A 89 5.77 -16.06 -8.31
CA LYS A 89 5.40 -15.14 -7.23
C LYS A 89 5.78 -13.69 -7.56
N LEU A 90 6.99 -13.47 -8.08
CA LEU A 90 7.45 -12.14 -8.52
C LEU A 90 6.59 -11.61 -9.68
N ALA A 91 6.24 -12.47 -10.64
CA ALA A 91 5.32 -12.11 -11.73
C ALA A 91 3.91 -11.77 -11.18
N GLY A 92 3.40 -12.57 -10.25
CA GLY A 92 2.11 -12.33 -9.60
C GLY A 92 2.07 -11.00 -8.84
N PHE A 93 3.15 -10.64 -8.16
CA PHE A 93 3.28 -9.36 -7.48
C PHE A 93 3.18 -8.19 -8.48
N ARG A 94 3.95 -8.24 -9.58
CA ARG A 94 3.91 -7.19 -10.61
C ARG A 94 2.53 -7.08 -11.25
N LYS A 95 1.91 -8.24 -11.56
CA LYS A 95 0.56 -8.27 -12.12
C LYS A 95 -0.45 -7.59 -11.20
N ALA A 96 -0.42 -7.87 -9.90
CA ALA A 96 -1.33 -7.26 -8.92
C ALA A 96 -1.21 -5.74 -8.88
N TYR A 97 0.02 -5.21 -8.90
CA TYR A 97 0.24 -3.77 -8.97
C TYR A 97 -0.23 -3.15 -10.28
N TYR A 98 0.01 -3.82 -11.39
CA TYR A 98 -0.46 -3.38 -12.71
C TYR A 98 -1.99 -3.34 -12.78
N ASP A 99 -2.66 -4.44 -12.38
CA ASP A 99 -4.12 -4.51 -12.37
C ASP A 99 -4.71 -3.43 -11.44
N PHE A 100 -4.09 -3.23 -10.28
CA PHE A 100 -4.50 -2.16 -9.36
C PHE A 100 -4.33 -0.76 -9.97
N ALA A 101 -3.22 -0.48 -10.61
CA ALA A 101 -2.99 0.80 -11.29
C ALA A 101 -4.04 1.06 -12.38
N LYS A 102 -4.44 0.01 -13.11
CA LYS A 102 -5.44 0.10 -14.18
C LYS A 102 -6.88 0.26 -13.64
N GLU A 103 -7.25 -0.52 -12.63
CA GLU A 103 -8.63 -0.57 -12.13
C GLU A 103 -8.91 0.46 -11.04
N TYR A 104 -7.88 0.85 -10.28
CA TYR A 104 -7.98 1.70 -9.08
C TYR A 104 -6.99 2.87 -9.12
N SER A 105 -6.80 3.49 -10.30
CA SER A 105 -5.83 4.56 -10.54
C SER A 105 -5.93 5.72 -9.54
N GLU A 106 -7.16 6.10 -9.15
CA GLU A 106 -7.40 7.16 -8.18
C GLU A 106 -6.83 6.84 -6.79
N TYR A 107 -6.98 5.58 -6.35
CA TYR A 107 -6.40 5.13 -5.09
C TYR A 107 -4.89 5.05 -5.17
N LEU A 108 -4.32 4.65 -6.31
CA LEU A 108 -2.86 4.66 -6.50
C LEU A 108 -2.31 6.08 -6.46
N ARG A 109 -2.98 7.05 -7.09
CA ARG A 109 -2.61 8.47 -7.00
C ARG A 109 -2.66 8.98 -5.56
N ALA A 110 -3.72 8.67 -4.82
CA ALA A 110 -3.84 9.04 -3.41
C ALA A 110 -2.73 8.39 -2.55
N TYR A 111 -2.42 7.13 -2.80
CA TYR A 111 -1.34 6.42 -2.13
C TYR A 111 0.03 7.03 -2.43
N ASN A 112 0.33 7.34 -3.69
CA ASN A 112 1.57 8.01 -4.09
C ASN A 112 1.66 9.42 -3.51
N TYR A 113 0.54 10.15 -3.44
CA TYR A 113 0.47 11.46 -2.79
C TYR A 113 0.81 11.36 -1.29
N LEU A 114 0.30 10.36 -0.58
CA LEU A 114 0.66 10.11 0.82
C LEU A 114 2.18 9.91 0.98
N LEU A 115 2.81 9.17 0.07
CA LEU A 115 4.24 8.83 0.14
C LEU A 115 5.17 9.91 -0.42
N SER A 116 4.64 11.01 -0.95
CA SER A 116 5.43 12.07 -1.61
C SER A 116 6.26 12.96 -0.67
N GLY A 117 6.26 12.68 0.64
CA GLY A 117 6.94 13.48 1.66
C GLY A 117 6.18 14.74 2.11
N ARG A 118 4.95 14.94 1.65
CA ARG A 118 4.09 16.06 2.08
C ARG A 118 3.48 15.85 3.47
N PHE A 119 3.39 14.61 3.90
CA PHE A 119 3.03 14.23 5.26
C PHE A 119 4.28 13.80 5.99
N ASP A 120 4.45 14.30 7.21
CA ASP A 120 5.55 13.86 8.05
C ASP A 120 5.27 12.46 8.59
N LEU A 121 5.74 11.47 7.86
CA LEU A 121 5.63 10.06 8.22
C LEU A 121 6.72 9.62 9.21
N THR A 122 7.65 10.52 9.58
CA THR A 122 8.83 10.21 10.40
C THR A 122 8.80 10.79 11.80
N SER A 123 8.10 11.93 12.00
CA SER A 123 8.14 12.73 13.25
C SER A 123 7.13 12.28 14.30
N ILE A 124 6.53 11.10 14.13
CA ILE A 124 5.43 10.71 15.00
C ILE A 124 6.01 10.06 16.25
N GLU A 125 6.11 10.88 17.30
CA GLU A 125 6.34 10.38 18.64
C GLU A 125 5.21 9.41 19.05
N PRO A 126 5.53 8.32 19.75
CA PRO A 126 4.50 7.46 20.30
C PRO A 126 3.72 8.26 21.35
N ALA A 127 2.62 8.87 20.94
CA ALA A 127 1.70 9.47 21.87
C ALA A 127 1.13 8.36 22.76
N GLU A 128 1.07 8.61 24.05
CA GLU A 128 0.38 7.74 25.00
C GLU A 128 -1.01 7.43 24.46
N TYR A 129 -1.25 6.15 24.19
CA TYR A 129 -2.44 5.67 23.47
C TYR A 129 -3.73 6.11 24.15
N LYS A 130 -4.42 7.06 23.55
CA LYS A 130 -5.86 7.18 23.72
C LYS A 130 -6.51 6.24 22.70
N ILE A 131 -6.84 5.05 23.14
CA ILE A 131 -7.57 4.06 22.37
C ILE A 131 -8.97 4.61 22.16
N PHE A 132 -9.26 5.13 20.96
CA PHE A 132 -10.64 5.29 20.50
C PHE A 132 -11.00 4.05 19.69
N PRO A 133 -11.94 3.23 20.17
CA PRO A 133 -12.37 2.07 19.41
C PRO A 133 -13.16 2.55 18.19
N SER A 134 -12.55 2.56 17.00
CA SER A 134 -13.31 2.58 15.76
C SER A 134 -13.78 1.15 15.49
N SER A 135 -15.04 1.00 15.07
CA SER A 135 -15.65 -0.31 14.79
C SER A 135 -14.94 -1.10 13.67
N ASP A 136 -14.14 -0.43 12.83
CA ASP A 136 -13.35 -1.02 11.75
C ASP A 136 -11.96 -1.54 12.20
N SER A 137 -11.53 -1.21 13.41
CA SER A 137 -10.16 -1.47 13.90
C SER A 137 -9.97 -2.83 14.58
N LYS A 138 -10.90 -3.77 14.46
CA LYS A 138 -10.75 -5.12 15.06
C LYS A 138 -9.49 -5.86 14.59
N LEU A 139 -8.96 -5.52 13.43
CA LEU A 139 -7.74 -6.13 12.90
C LEU A 139 -6.47 -5.47 13.45
N TYR A 140 -6.50 -4.19 13.78
CA TYR A 140 -5.31 -3.44 14.19
C TYR A 140 -4.68 -3.92 15.51
N PRO A 141 -5.43 -4.15 16.61
CA PRO A 141 -4.85 -4.67 17.85
C PRO A 141 -4.23 -6.05 17.69
N GLU A 142 -4.83 -6.92 16.87
CA GLU A 142 -4.29 -8.24 16.57
C GLU A 142 -3.00 -8.16 15.73
N TYR A 143 -2.96 -7.29 14.72
CA TYR A 143 -1.76 -7.04 13.92
C TYR A 143 -0.64 -6.43 14.75
N LYS A 144 -0.93 -5.43 15.57
CA LYS A 144 0.05 -4.81 16.46
C LYS A 144 0.66 -5.84 17.41
N LYS A 145 -0.18 -6.60 18.11
CA LYS A 145 0.25 -7.63 19.06
C LYS A 145 1.09 -8.71 18.37
N LYS A 146 0.63 -9.23 17.23
CA LYS A 146 1.34 -10.23 16.45
C LYS A 146 2.66 -9.69 15.87
N PHE A 147 2.70 -8.42 15.48
CA PHE A 147 3.90 -7.77 15.00
C PHE A 147 4.92 -7.60 16.13
N GLU A 148 4.50 -7.11 17.30
CA GLU A 148 5.35 -6.97 18.48
C GLU A 148 5.90 -8.32 18.95
N GLU A 149 5.07 -9.36 18.97
CA GLU A 149 5.48 -10.74 19.33
C GLU A 149 6.52 -11.30 18.35
N ILE A 150 6.32 -11.14 17.05
CA ILE A 150 7.26 -11.59 16.01
C ILE A 150 8.56 -10.79 16.09
N TYR A 151 8.47 -9.48 16.30
CA TYR A 151 9.62 -8.61 16.40
C TYR A 151 10.50 -8.94 17.61
N LEU A 152 9.91 -9.06 18.79
CA LEU A 152 10.62 -9.43 20.02
C LEU A 152 11.25 -10.83 19.90
N LYS A 153 10.52 -11.79 19.34
CA LYS A 153 11.03 -13.14 19.09
C LYS A 153 12.19 -13.20 18.10
N ASN A 154 12.21 -12.28 17.12
CA ASN A 154 13.32 -12.17 16.18
C ASN A 154 14.55 -11.51 16.84
N LEU A 155 14.34 -10.45 17.64
CA LEU A 155 15.42 -9.84 18.44
C LEU A 155 16.07 -10.82 19.41
N GLU A 156 15.28 -11.64 20.12
CA GLU A 156 15.77 -12.69 21.00
C GLU A 156 16.64 -13.72 20.26
N LYS A 157 16.38 -13.92 18.98
CA LYS A 157 17.17 -14.80 18.09
C LYS A 157 18.37 -14.11 17.43
N GLY A 158 18.60 -12.82 17.74
CA GLY A 158 19.64 -12.01 17.11
C GLY A 158 19.34 -11.64 15.65
N ILE A 159 18.08 -11.81 15.20
CA ILE A 159 17.65 -11.45 13.85
C ILE A 159 17.18 -10.00 13.90
N VAL A 160 17.99 -9.09 13.36
CA VAL A 160 17.60 -7.70 13.16
C VAL A 160 16.71 -7.65 11.91
N PRO A 161 15.47 -7.12 11.98
CA PRO A 161 14.64 -6.97 10.79
C PRO A 161 15.33 -6.06 9.77
N ASP A 162 15.38 -6.48 8.51
CA ASP A 162 16.00 -5.72 7.41
C ASP A 162 15.28 -4.41 7.09
N PHE A 163 14.07 -4.24 7.60
CA PHE A 163 13.30 -3.00 7.47
C PHE A 163 13.12 -2.33 8.84
N PRO A 164 13.25 -1.00 8.91
CA PRO A 164 13.00 -0.27 10.15
C PRO A 164 11.56 -0.52 10.63
N ILE A 165 11.36 -0.57 11.94
CA ILE A 165 10.03 -0.72 12.54
C ILE A 165 9.20 0.50 12.17
N PRO A 166 7.93 0.35 11.73
CA PRO A 166 7.05 1.50 11.58
C PRO A 166 6.94 2.23 12.91
N LYS A 167 7.27 3.50 12.94
CA LYS A 167 6.87 4.35 14.06
C LYS A 167 5.35 4.40 14.04
N PHE A 168 4.72 4.05 15.15
CA PHE A 168 3.27 4.15 15.25
C PHE A 168 2.88 5.61 15.34
N THR A 169 1.97 6.01 14.49
CA THR A 169 1.41 7.36 14.44
C THR A 169 0.19 7.46 15.35
N ILE A 170 -0.30 8.65 15.59
CA ILE A 170 -1.58 8.86 16.29
C ILE A 170 -2.74 8.34 15.43
N SER A 171 -2.61 8.37 14.09
CA SER A 171 -3.63 7.88 13.16
C SER A 171 -3.60 6.36 13.03
N GLU A 172 -4.69 5.70 13.42
CA GLU A 172 -4.86 4.25 13.21
C GLU A 172 -4.88 3.89 11.72
N TYR A 173 -5.45 4.75 10.87
CA TYR A 173 -5.48 4.53 9.42
C TYR A 173 -4.09 4.54 8.82
N LEU A 174 -3.29 5.55 9.18
CA LEU A 174 -1.93 5.66 8.69
C LEU A 174 -1.06 4.50 9.19
N ASN A 175 -1.23 4.09 10.42
CA ASN A 175 -0.53 2.92 10.97
C ASN A 175 -0.85 1.65 10.18
N GLU A 176 -2.11 1.39 9.90
CA GLU A 176 -2.51 0.21 9.11
C GLU A 176 -1.96 0.28 7.68
N ILE A 177 -1.98 1.46 7.03
CA ILE A 177 -1.36 1.66 5.71
C ILE A 177 0.12 1.26 5.75
N LEU A 178 0.88 1.75 6.74
CA LEU A 178 2.31 1.47 6.86
C LEU A 178 2.59 -0.01 7.14
N VAL A 179 1.75 -0.67 7.94
CA VAL A 179 1.84 -2.11 8.18
C VAL A 179 1.59 -2.90 6.91
N LEU A 180 0.49 -2.64 6.20
CA LEU A 180 0.16 -3.33 4.95
C LEU A 180 1.23 -3.10 3.88
N ARG A 181 1.75 -1.87 3.78
CA ARG A 181 2.89 -1.55 2.89
C ARG A 181 4.09 -2.44 3.20
N ARG A 182 4.49 -2.55 4.47
CA ARG A 182 5.62 -3.39 4.88
C ARG A 182 5.37 -4.86 4.57
N GLU A 183 4.17 -5.37 4.81
CA GLU A 183 3.84 -6.74 4.46
C GLU A 183 3.99 -7.00 2.97
N MET A 184 3.55 -6.08 2.11
CA MET A 184 3.74 -6.19 0.66
C MET A 184 5.24 -6.19 0.27
N LEU A 185 6.05 -5.32 0.87
CA LEU A 185 7.50 -5.33 0.67
C LEU A 185 8.13 -6.66 1.08
N ASN A 186 7.73 -7.21 2.23
CA ASN A 186 8.21 -8.51 2.71
C ASN A 186 7.77 -9.66 1.79
N ILE A 187 6.55 -9.63 1.25
CA ILE A 187 6.08 -10.64 0.28
C ILE A 187 7.03 -10.68 -0.93
N PHE A 188 7.36 -9.53 -1.50
CA PHE A 188 8.26 -9.44 -2.65
C PHE A 188 9.68 -9.90 -2.29
N ARG A 189 10.27 -9.38 -1.20
CA ARG A 189 11.59 -9.75 -0.71
C ARG A 189 11.71 -11.25 -0.49
N ASN A 190 10.72 -11.86 0.18
CA ASN A 190 10.72 -13.29 0.44
C ASN A 190 10.64 -14.11 -0.85
N ALA A 191 9.98 -13.64 -1.90
CA ALA A 191 9.99 -14.27 -3.20
C ALA A 191 11.38 -14.20 -3.86
N VAL A 192 12.12 -13.08 -3.70
CA VAL A 192 13.51 -12.99 -4.16
C VAL A 192 14.42 -13.97 -3.40
N GLU A 193 14.32 -14.02 -2.06
CA GLU A 193 15.10 -14.97 -1.25
C GLU A 193 14.76 -16.43 -1.59
N GLN A 194 13.50 -16.76 -1.81
CA GLN A 194 13.10 -18.06 -2.33
C GLN A 194 13.82 -18.37 -3.65
N GLY A 195 13.90 -17.40 -4.57
CA GLY A 195 14.59 -17.55 -5.85
C GLY A 195 16.09 -17.82 -5.70
N LYS A 196 16.74 -17.23 -4.70
CA LYS A 196 18.14 -17.55 -4.37
C LYS A 196 18.29 -18.98 -3.90
N ASN A 197 17.39 -19.45 -3.03
CA ASN A 197 17.39 -20.83 -2.54
C ASN A 197 17.08 -21.85 -3.65
N GLU A 198 16.23 -21.47 -4.63
CA GLU A 198 15.93 -22.27 -5.82
C GLU A 198 17.06 -22.24 -6.86
N GLY A 199 18.09 -21.40 -6.67
CA GLY A 199 19.18 -21.20 -7.63
C GLY A 199 18.76 -20.44 -8.90
N ILE A 200 17.57 -19.88 -8.95
CA ILE A 200 17.03 -19.08 -10.06
C ILE A 200 17.56 -17.65 -10.01
N VAL A 201 17.63 -17.08 -8.80
CA VAL A 201 18.21 -15.75 -8.55
C VAL A 201 19.67 -15.93 -8.13
N ARG A 202 20.54 -15.03 -8.59
CA ARG A 202 21.96 -15.04 -8.24
C ARG A 202 22.14 -14.86 -6.72
N PRO A 203 23.07 -15.58 -6.08
CA PRO A 203 23.28 -15.52 -4.63
C PRO A 203 23.80 -14.16 -4.14
N ASP A 204 24.51 -13.39 -5.00
CA ASP A 204 25.05 -12.06 -4.72
C ASP A 204 24.01 -10.93 -4.77
N VAL A 205 22.78 -11.21 -5.20
CA VAL A 205 21.71 -10.23 -5.29
C VAL A 205 21.22 -9.85 -3.90
N ASN A 206 21.19 -8.56 -3.59
CA ASN A 206 20.59 -8.05 -2.36
C ASN A 206 19.05 -7.93 -2.56
N SER A 207 18.30 -8.73 -1.83
CA SER A 207 16.84 -8.77 -1.96
C SER A 207 16.15 -7.47 -1.53
N VAL A 208 16.75 -6.69 -0.62
CA VAL A 208 16.25 -5.37 -0.21
C VAL A 208 16.36 -4.37 -1.34
N GLU A 209 17.55 -4.31 -1.99
CA GLU A 209 17.77 -3.40 -3.13
C GLU A 209 16.81 -3.69 -4.29
N VAL A 210 16.61 -4.97 -4.62
CA VAL A 210 15.63 -5.38 -5.65
C VAL A 210 14.21 -4.99 -5.26
N THR A 211 13.85 -5.14 -3.98
CA THR A 211 12.53 -4.74 -3.48
C THR A 211 12.32 -3.23 -3.57
N VAL A 212 13.33 -2.44 -3.21
CA VAL A 212 13.30 -0.97 -3.33
C VAL A 212 13.16 -0.57 -4.80
N LEU A 213 13.96 -1.14 -5.69
CA LEU A 213 13.90 -0.84 -7.13
C LEU A 213 12.51 -1.16 -7.72
N GLN A 214 11.97 -2.36 -7.42
CA GLN A 214 10.62 -2.73 -7.84
C GLN A 214 9.56 -1.76 -7.33
N THR A 215 9.69 -1.29 -6.10
CA THR A 215 8.74 -0.35 -5.51
C THR A 215 8.79 1.02 -6.17
N LEU A 216 9.98 1.51 -6.49
CA LEU A 216 10.17 2.77 -7.24
C LEU A 216 9.52 2.69 -8.62
N ILE A 217 9.73 1.59 -9.34
CA ILE A 217 9.10 1.36 -10.65
C ILE A 217 7.58 1.30 -10.51
N ALA A 218 7.06 0.51 -9.57
CA ALA A 218 5.62 0.36 -9.36
C ALA A 218 4.92 1.69 -9.03
N ASN A 219 5.55 2.54 -8.22
CA ASN A 219 5.01 3.85 -7.87
C ASN A 219 5.09 4.87 -9.02
N SER A 220 5.97 4.66 -10.00
CA SER A 220 6.18 5.55 -11.15
C SER A 220 5.24 5.25 -12.32
N ILE A 221 4.50 4.13 -12.29
CA ILE A 221 3.66 3.66 -13.39
C ILE A 221 2.67 4.75 -13.87
N ASP A 222 1.99 5.41 -12.93
CA ASP A 222 0.98 6.44 -13.26
C ASP A 222 1.57 7.85 -13.39
N ASN A 223 2.85 8.03 -13.05
CA ASN A 223 3.51 9.33 -12.97
C ASN A 223 4.65 9.49 -13.97
N LEU A 224 4.62 8.76 -15.09
CA LEU A 224 5.56 9.02 -16.16
C LEU A 224 5.40 10.46 -16.66
N PRO A 225 6.49 11.23 -16.69
CA PRO A 225 6.50 12.56 -17.29
C PRO A 225 5.97 12.54 -18.74
N PRO A 226 5.29 13.61 -19.19
CA PRO A 226 4.71 13.65 -20.55
C PRO A 226 5.72 13.34 -21.65
N ASP A 227 6.93 13.88 -21.55
CA ASP A 227 8.02 13.66 -22.51
C ASP A 227 8.42 12.18 -22.63
N LEU A 228 8.41 11.45 -21.51
CA LEU A 228 8.69 10.01 -21.51
C LEU A 228 7.52 9.19 -22.05
N LYS A 229 6.27 9.64 -21.83
CA LYS A 229 5.11 9.04 -22.48
C LYS A 229 5.15 9.22 -23.99
N ASP A 230 5.40 10.44 -24.45
CA ASP A 230 5.55 10.76 -25.88
C ASP A 230 6.66 9.92 -26.51
N LEU A 231 7.78 9.69 -25.81
CA LEU A 231 8.86 8.84 -26.28
C LEU A 231 8.42 7.39 -26.48
N LEU A 232 7.68 6.79 -25.52
CA LEU A 232 7.15 5.44 -25.66
C LEU A 232 6.14 5.34 -26.79
N GLU A 233 5.21 6.30 -26.88
CA GLU A 233 4.20 6.36 -27.92
C GLU A 233 4.82 6.52 -29.31
N SER A 234 5.92 7.27 -29.45
CA SER A 234 6.66 7.43 -30.71
C SER A 234 7.21 6.10 -31.26
N GLN A 235 7.42 5.14 -30.38
CA GLN A 235 7.87 3.78 -30.72
C GLN A 235 6.73 2.75 -30.73
N ASN A 236 5.46 3.20 -30.65
CA ASN A 236 4.26 2.36 -30.51
C ASN A 236 4.30 1.43 -29.30
N ILE A 237 5.02 1.80 -28.23
CA ILE A 237 5.09 1.05 -26.97
C ILE A 237 4.00 1.59 -26.05
N ASN A 238 3.01 0.77 -25.77
CA ASN A 238 2.00 1.13 -24.76
C ASN A 238 2.51 0.83 -23.33
N GLN A 239 1.81 1.39 -22.35
CA GLN A 239 2.21 1.28 -20.95
C GLN A 239 2.29 -0.19 -20.45
N GLU A 240 1.41 -1.06 -20.95
CA GLU A 240 1.40 -2.48 -20.58
C GLU A 240 2.64 -3.22 -21.10
N GLU A 241 3.00 -2.97 -22.35
CA GLU A 241 4.22 -3.50 -22.96
C GLU A 241 5.45 -3.01 -22.22
N PHE A 242 5.55 -1.70 -21.97
CA PHE A 242 6.65 -1.13 -21.21
C PHE A 242 6.85 -1.80 -19.85
N LEU A 243 5.79 -1.99 -19.09
CA LEU A 243 5.87 -2.62 -17.78
C LEU A 243 6.24 -4.10 -17.83
N ARG A 244 5.75 -4.83 -18.83
CA ARG A 244 6.14 -6.20 -19.08
C ARG A 244 7.64 -6.27 -19.37
N ASP A 245 8.12 -5.43 -20.28
CA ASP A 245 9.51 -5.42 -20.71
C ASP A 245 10.46 -4.99 -19.57
N VAL A 246 10.07 -4.00 -18.76
CA VAL A 246 10.79 -3.65 -17.52
C VAL A 246 10.85 -4.84 -16.56
N GLY A 247 9.74 -5.58 -16.43
CA GLY A 247 9.70 -6.79 -15.60
C GLY A 247 10.66 -7.88 -16.10
N GLU A 248 10.78 -8.05 -17.42
CA GLU A 248 11.73 -8.99 -18.03
C GLU A 248 13.17 -8.53 -17.85
N LEU A 249 13.46 -7.24 -18.06
CA LEU A 249 14.78 -6.67 -17.82
C LEU A 249 15.22 -6.88 -16.37
N MET A 250 14.35 -6.58 -15.39
CA MET A 250 14.65 -6.85 -13.98
C MET A 250 14.87 -8.33 -13.70
N GLY A 251 14.04 -9.20 -14.28
CA GLY A 251 14.21 -10.65 -14.17
C GLY A 251 15.59 -11.10 -14.68
N ASN A 252 15.99 -10.60 -15.85
CA ASN A 252 17.31 -10.89 -16.44
C ASN A 252 18.49 -10.36 -15.60
N MET A 253 18.32 -9.20 -14.96
CA MET A 253 19.36 -8.61 -14.09
C MET A 253 19.65 -9.49 -12.86
N ILE A 254 18.64 -10.14 -12.29
CA ILE A 254 18.78 -10.92 -11.06
C ILE A 254 18.95 -12.42 -11.32
N SER A 255 18.71 -12.90 -12.56
CA SER A 255 18.73 -14.32 -12.91
C SER A 255 20.12 -14.94 -12.81
N ASN A 256 20.18 -16.17 -12.32
CA ASN A 256 21.39 -16.97 -12.31
C ASN A 256 21.61 -17.65 -13.68
N ARG A 257 22.35 -16.97 -14.57
CA ARG A 257 22.62 -17.44 -15.94
C ARG A 257 23.32 -18.82 -16.02
N ASN A 258 23.98 -19.24 -14.95
CA ASN A 258 24.68 -20.53 -14.92
C ASN A 258 23.73 -21.73 -14.86
N ASN A 259 22.50 -21.55 -14.39
CA ASN A 259 21.50 -22.63 -14.31
C ASN A 259 20.58 -22.70 -15.54
N ILE A 260 20.48 -21.63 -16.34
CA ILE A 260 19.66 -21.64 -17.57
C ILE A 260 20.26 -22.56 -18.64
N LYS A 261 21.60 -22.73 -18.64
CA LYS A 261 22.31 -23.60 -19.60
C LYS A 261 22.25 -25.12 -19.27
N LYS A 262 21.70 -25.51 -18.11
CA LYS A 262 21.60 -26.91 -17.73
C LYS A 262 20.26 -27.59 -18.05
N ASN A 263 19.25 -26.80 -18.43
CA ASN A 263 17.88 -27.27 -18.71
C ASN A 263 17.41 -26.98 -20.14
N GLY A 264 18.32 -26.69 -21.06
CA GLY A 264 18.08 -26.51 -22.50
C GLY A 264 18.70 -27.64 -23.34
#